data_3c44eca28807755510b7256b6bf3f8a0
#
_entry.id   3c44eca28807755510b7256b6bf3f8a0
#
_cell.length_a   1.000
_cell.length_b   1.000
_cell.length_c   1.000
_cell.angle_alpha   90.00
_cell.angle_beta   90.00
_cell.angle_gamma   90.00
#
_symmetry.space_group_name_H-M   'P 1'
#
loop_
_entity.id
_entity.type
_entity.pdbx_description
1 polymer ?
#
loop_
_entity_poly.entity_id
_entity_poly.type
_entity_poly.pdbx_seq_one_letter_code
_entity_poly.pdbx_strand_id
1 'polypeptide(L)'
;MKIIISGASGLIGKRLVEQLQQHGHDVVRLVRRAASTGEIMWDPKAGVLSASALEGADAVIHLSGAGIGDKRWTSSYKREILESRTITTSLIANTIANMNRKPSVFLSGSAIGIYGPRGDEQLNEVSTDGTSFLADVCKQWEHAAKPASDAGIRTVLLRTGIVLTTKGGALKKQLPLFQLGLGGKFGNGKQWQSWISIDDEVGAIEHLLTANVSGAVNLTAPNPVTNAEFTSTLARVVKRPAFLPIPPFAPKAILGGELADALLFTGQRVIPAALNASG
;
A
#
# COMPACT_ATOMS: atom_id res chain seq x y z
N MET A 1 5.71 -8.90 -20.91
CA MET A 1 6.53 -9.34 -19.77
C MET A 1 5.81 -10.47 -19.05
N LYS A 2 6.56 -11.43 -18.48
CA LYS A 2 6.04 -12.38 -17.49
C LYS A 2 6.18 -11.76 -16.11
N ILE A 3 5.07 -11.50 -15.44
CA ILE A 3 5.01 -10.76 -14.16
C ILE A 3 4.43 -11.66 -13.09
N ILE A 4 5.17 -11.87 -12.01
CA ILE A 4 4.70 -12.63 -10.86
C ILE A 4 4.16 -11.68 -9.80
N ILE A 5 2.92 -11.91 -9.32
CA ILE A 5 2.25 -11.02 -8.36
C ILE A 5 1.83 -11.80 -7.12
N SER A 6 2.25 -11.35 -5.95
CA SER A 6 1.65 -11.73 -4.68
C SER A 6 0.64 -10.66 -4.22
N GLY A 7 -0.38 -11.07 -3.47
CA GLY A 7 -1.45 -10.14 -3.08
C GLY A 7 -2.45 -9.82 -4.20
N ALA A 8 -2.46 -10.58 -5.28
CA ALA A 8 -3.34 -10.42 -6.45
C ALA A 8 -4.85 -10.43 -6.13
N SER A 9 -5.26 -11.00 -4.99
CA SER A 9 -6.67 -11.00 -4.53
C SER A 9 -7.06 -9.74 -3.73
N GLY A 10 -6.09 -8.90 -3.38
CA GLY A 10 -6.31 -7.65 -2.64
C GLY A 10 -6.96 -6.55 -3.50
N LEU A 11 -7.23 -5.40 -2.88
CA LEU A 11 -7.87 -4.25 -3.53
C LEU A 11 -7.06 -3.75 -4.75
N ILE A 12 -5.79 -3.44 -4.53
CA ILE A 12 -4.87 -2.98 -5.58
C ILE A 12 -4.56 -4.14 -6.54
N GLY A 13 -4.23 -5.32 -5.99
CA GLY A 13 -3.80 -6.46 -6.78
C GLY A 13 -4.81 -6.92 -7.82
N LYS A 14 -6.11 -6.93 -7.50
CA LYS A 14 -7.18 -7.28 -8.48
C LYS A 14 -7.19 -6.32 -9.67
N ARG A 15 -7.19 -5.01 -9.39
CA ARG A 15 -7.24 -3.99 -10.44
C ARG A 15 -5.96 -3.98 -11.27
N LEU A 16 -4.81 -4.21 -10.61
CA LEU A 16 -3.51 -4.30 -11.27
C LEU A 16 -3.44 -5.52 -12.22
N VAL A 17 -3.88 -6.69 -11.77
CA VAL A 17 -3.93 -7.89 -12.62
C VAL A 17 -4.80 -7.66 -13.85
N GLU A 18 -5.99 -7.08 -13.68
CA GLU A 18 -6.89 -6.74 -14.79
C GLU A 18 -6.18 -5.82 -15.82
N GLN A 19 -5.52 -4.76 -15.36
CA GLN A 19 -4.84 -3.81 -16.23
C GLN A 19 -3.65 -4.44 -16.96
N LEU A 20 -2.77 -5.14 -16.24
CA LEU A 20 -1.60 -5.77 -16.83
C LEU A 20 -1.97 -6.82 -17.88
N GLN A 21 -3.03 -7.60 -17.65
CA GLN A 21 -3.54 -8.55 -18.64
C GLN A 21 -4.13 -7.85 -19.87
N GLN A 22 -4.86 -6.74 -19.69
CA GLN A 22 -5.37 -5.92 -20.79
C GLN A 22 -4.25 -5.33 -21.66
N HIS A 23 -3.10 -5.02 -21.04
CA HIS A 23 -1.91 -4.50 -21.74
C HIS A 23 -0.99 -5.62 -22.28
N GLY A 24 -1.46 -6.88 -22.27
CA GLY A 24 -0.77 -8.01 -22.90
C GLY A 24 0.38 -8.61 -22.09
N HIS A 25 0.43 -8.35 -20.78
CA HIS A 25 1.40 -9.01 -19.91
C HIS A 25 0.93 -10.43 -19.51
N ASP A 26 1.88 -11.36 -19.39
CA ASP A 26 1.65 -12.68 -18.80
C ASP A 26 1.72 -12.60 -17.28
N VAL A 27 0.57 -12.67 -16.61
CA VAL A 27 0.47 -12.47 -15.16
C VAL A 27 0.28 -13.79 -14.43
N VAL A 28 1.26 -14.15 -13.61
CA VAL A 28 1.24 -15.33 -12.74
C VAL A 28 1.05 -14.93 -11.30
N ARG A 29 0.08 -15.54 -10.61
CA ARG A 29 -0.29 -15.17 -9.23
C ARG A 29 0.32 -16.10 -8.20
N LEU A 30 0.96 -15.56 -7.16
CA LEU A 30 1.36 -16.33 -5.98
C LEU A 30 0.15 -16.53 -5.07
N VAL A 31 -0.19 -17.79 -4.78
CA VAL A 31 -1.36 -18.16 -3.97
C VAL A 31 -0.97 -19.06 -2.80
N ARG A 32 -1.68 -18.96 -1.68
CA ARG A 32 -1.46 -19.77 -0.46
C ARG A 32 -2.37 -21.00 -0.37
N ARG A 33 -3.05 -21.32 -1.42
CA ARG A 33 -3.86 -22.52 -1.63
C ARG A 33 -3.31 -23.34 -2.77
N ALA A 34 -3.88 -24.50 -3.04
CA ALA A 34 -3.56 -25.27 -4.24
C ALA A 34 -3.65 -24.36 -5.49
N ALA A 35 -2.62 -24.39 -6.30
CA ALA A 35 -2.48 -23.55 -7.50
C ALA A 35 -3.33 -24.12 -8.65
N SER A 36 -3.95 -23.22 -9.40
CA SER A 36 -4.58 -23.48 -10.69
C SER A 36 -3.65 -23.01 -11.83
N THR A 37 -4.09 -23.16 -13.07
CA THR A 37 -3.35 -22.61 -14.23
C THR A 37 -3.10 -21.11 -14.07
N GLY A 38 -1.88 -20.64 -14.32
CA GLY A 38 -1.47 -19.24 -14.13
C GLY A 38 -1.23 -18.86 -12.66
N GLU A 39 -1.03 -19.85 -11.78
CA GLU A 39 -0.75 -19.64 -10.38
C GLU A 39 0.45 -20.47 -9.91
N ILE A 40 1.11 -19.98 -8.88
CA ILE A 40 2.20 -20.68 -8.17
C ILE A 40 1.81 -20.74 -6.70
N MET A 41 1.80 -21.93 -6.13
CA MET A 41 1.59 -22.12 -4.70
C MET A 41 2.85 -21.73 -3.92
N TRP A 42 2.67 -21.03 -2.83
CA TRP A 42 3.69 -20.73 -1.84
C TRP A 42 3.16 -20.81 -0.41
N ASP A 43 4.04 -21.08 0.53
CA ASP A 43 3.71 -21.05 1.96
C ASP A 43 4.74 -20.19 2.72
N PRO A 44 4.44 -18.89 2.92
CA PRO A 44 5.35 -18.02 3.66
C PRO A 44 5.57 -18.43 5.11
N LYS A 45 4.60 -19.11 5.74
CA LYS A 45 4.75 -19.57 7.14
C LYS A 45 5.74 -20.73 7.26
N ALA A 46 5.74 -21.60 6.27
CA ALA A 46 6.70 -22.69 6.17
C ALA A 46 8.02 -22.28 5.49
N GLY A 47 8.13 -21.03 5.00
CA GLY A 47 9.30 -20.58 4.25
C GLY A 47 9.42 -21.21 2.87
N VAL A 48 8.30 -21.65 2.26
CA VAL A 48 8.32 -22.41 1.00
C VAL A 48 7.93 -21.50 -0.17
N LEU A 49 8.89 -21.27 -1.07
CA LEU A 49 8.69 -20.65 -2.39
C LEU A 49 9.74 -21.24 -3.34
N SER A 50 9.31 -21.96 -4.37
CA SER A 50 10.22 -22.59 -5.33
C SER A 50 10.83 -21.55 -6.28
N ALA A 51 12.14 -21.43 -6.28
CA ALA A 51 12.86 -20.58 -7.24
C ALA A 51 12.62 -21.03 -8.69
N SER A 52 12.58 -22.34 -8.96
CA SER A 52 12.31 -22.88 -10.30
C SER A 52 10.90 -22.52 -10.82
N ALA A 53 9.92 -22.36 -9.92
CA ALA A 53 8.58 -21.91 -10.33
C ALA A 53 8.56 -20.43 -10.75
N LEU A 54 9.53 -19.62 -10.28
CA LEU A 54 9.67 -18.21 -10.65
C LEU A 54 10.55 -18.01 -11.91
N GLU A 55 11.20 -19.05 -12.42
CA GLU A 55 12.11 -18.92 -13.56
C GLU A 55 11.43 -18.29 -14.79
N GLY A 56 12.18 -17.42 -15.46
CA GLY A 56 11.71 -16.68 -16.62
C GLY A 56 10.82 -15.49 -16.29
N ALA A 57 10.62 -15.15 -15.01
CA ALA A 57 9.95 -13.91 -14.63
C ALA A 57 10.79 -12.69 -15.03
N ASP A 58 10.18 -11.73 -15.70
CA ASP A 58 10.79 -10.42 -16.01
C ASP A 58 10.67 -9.47 -14.81
N ALA A 59 9.56 -9.58 -14.05
CA ALA A 59 9.28 -8.75 -12.90
C ALA A 59 8.57 -9.53 -11.79
N VAL A 60 8.78 -9.10 -10.55
CA VAL A 60 8.03 -9.58 -9.38
C VAL A 60 7.41 -8.40 -8.65
N ILE A 61 6.09 -8.47 -8.37
CA ILE A 61 5.34 -7.46 -7.63
C ILE A 61 4.81 -8.09 -6.33
N HIS A 62 5.14 -7.49 -5.20
CA HIS A 62 4.73 -7.97 -3.89
C HIS A 62 3.80 -6.98 -3.17
N LEU A 63 2.51 -7.31 -3.09
CA LEU A 63 1.46 -6.49 -2.46
C LEU A 63 0.77 -7.22 -1.29
N SER A 64 1.34 -8.33 -0.80
CA SER A 64 0.72 -9.10 0.28
C SER A 64 0.95 -8.44 1.64
N GLY A 65 -0.07 -8.48 2.49
CA GLY A 65 -0.01 -8.00 3.87
C GLY A 65 -1.40 -8.05 4.51
N ALA A 66 -1.47 -8.26 5.81
CA ALA A 66 -2.71 -8.15 6.58
C ALA A 66 -3.21 -6.69 6.56
N GLY A 67 -4.52 -6.49 6.47
CA GLY A 67 -5.10 -5.14 6.44
C GLY A 67 -4.91 -4.42 7.78
N ILE A 68 -4.36 -3.22 7.79
CA ILE A 68 -4.08 -2.48 9.03
C ILE A 68 -5.34 -2.07 9.79
N GLY A 69 -6.47 -1.93 9.11
CA GLY A 69 -7.76 -1.49 9.66
C GLY A 69 -8.84 -2.59 9.68
N ASP A 70 -8.47 -3.88 9.62
CA ASP A 70 -9.43 -4.98 9.59
C ASP A 70 -9.86 -5.43 11.00
N LYS A 71 -8.98 -5.27 11.98
CA LYS A 71 -9.23 -5.62 13.39
C LYS A 71 -8.67 -4.54 14.31
N ARG A 72 -9.13 -4.51 15.56
CA ARG A 72 -8.51 -3.68 16.62
C ARG A 72 -7.06 -4.08 16.83
N TRP A 73 -6.20 -3.12 17.13
CA TRP A 73 -4.78 -3.35 17.38
C TRP A 73 -4.55 -3.93 18.78
N THR A 74 -4.58 -5.24 18.86
CA THR A 74 -4.04 -6.00 19.99
C THR A 74 -2.55 -6.29 19.72
N SER A 75 -1.79 -6.68 20.73
CA SER A 75 -0.38 -7.08 20.55
C SER A 75 -0.22 -8.20 19.53
N SER A 76 -1.16 -9.16 19.50
CA SER A 76 -1.16 -10.26 18.53
C SER A 76 -1.45 -9.77 17.10
N TYR A 77 -2.40 -8.83 16.92
CA TYR A 77 -2.72 -8.30 15.60
C TYR A 77 -1.63 -7.36 15.06
N LYS A 78 -1.01 -6.56 15.92
CA LYS A 78 0.16 -5.75 15.55
C LYS A 78 1.32 -6.63 15.06
N ARG A 79 1.54 -7.78 15.70
CA ARG A 79 2.49 -8.79 15.25
C ARG A 79 2.09 -9.38 13.88
N GLU A 80 0.81 -9.76 13.70
CA GLU A 80 0.29 -10.23 12.42
C GLU A 80 0.52 -9.19 11.29
N ILE A 81 0.27 -7.90 11.56
CA ILE A 81 0.53 -6.80 10.63
C ILE A 81 2.01 -6.77 10.22
N LEU A 82 2.92 -6.85 11.16
CA LEU A 82 4.36 -6.83 10.91
C LEU A 82 4.82 -8.10 10.17
N GLU A 83 4.54 -9.28 10.72
CA GLU A 83 5.03 -10.56 10.21
C GLU A 83 4.47 -10.88 8.81
N SER A 84 3.20 -10.53 8.55
CA SER A 84 2.59 -10.74 7.23
C SER A 84 3.28 -9.95 6.11
N ARG A 85 4.08 -8.94 6.45
CA ARG A 85 4.87 -8.13 5.54
C ARG A 85 6.32 -8.59 5.49
N THR A 86 6.97 -8.61 6.65
CA THR A 86 8.42 -8.90 6.73
C THR A 86 8.76 -10.32 6.29
N ILE A 87 8.02 -11.33 6.76
CA ILE A 87 8.26 -12.74 6.40
C ILE A 87 8.01 -12.96 4.90
N THR A 88 6.90 -12.44 4.38
CA THR A 88 6.54 -12.65 2.97
C THR A 88 7.49 -11.93 2.02
N THR A 89 7.89 -10.69 2.34
CA THR A 89 8.85 -9.91 1.56
C THR A 89 10.23 -10.55 1.59
N SER A 90 10.71 -10.93 2.77
CA SER A 90 12.01 -11.59 2.93
C SER A 90 12.07 -12.91 2.16
N LEU A 91 11.01 -13.72 2.20
CA LEU A 91 10.96 -14.97 1.44
C LEU A 91 11.08 -14.72 -0.08
N ILE A 92 10.29 -13.79 -0.63
CA ILE A 92 10.35 -13.46 -2.05
C ILE A 92 11.73 -12.88 -2.41
N ALA A 93 12.21 -11.88 -1.64
CA ALA A 93 13.47 -11.21 -1.91
C ALA A 93 14.66 -12.17 -1.91
N ASN A 94 14.74 -13.07 -0.93
CA ASN A 94 15.79 -14.09 -0.87
C ASN A 94 15.64 -15.11 -2.00
N THR A 95 14.43 -15.53 -2.34
CA THR A 95 14.21 -16.49 -3.43
C THR A 95 14.71 -15.91 -4.76
N ILE A 96 14.28 -14.68 -5.12
CA ILE A 96 14.70 -14.07 -6.40
C ILE A 96 16.18 -13.69 -6.43
N ALA A 97 16.76 -13.33 -5.27
CA ALA A 97 18.19 -13.04 -5.15
C ALA A 97 19.07 -14.25 -5.46
N ASN A 98 18.59 -15.46 -5.19
CA ASN A 98 19.30 -16.72 -5.38
C ASN A 98 18.96 -17.42 -6.71
N MET A 99 18.13 -16.83 -7.58
CA MET A 99 17.84 -17.40 -8.90
C MET A 99 19.03 -17.27 -9.84
N ASN A 100 19.20 -18.23 -10.74
CA ASN A 100 20.21 -18.17 -11.80
C ASN A 100 19.87 -17.03 -12.78
N ARG A 101 18.61 -16.94 -13.21
CA ARG A 101 18.10 -15.84 -14.04
C ARG A 101 17.17 -14.97 -13.19
N LYS A 102 17.73 -13.91 -12.66
CA LYS A 102 17.02 -12.96 -11.81
C LYS A 102 16.04 -12.12 -12.61
N PRO A 103 14.88 -11.72 -12.03
CA PRO A 103 14.00 -10.71 -12.64
C PRO A 103 14.72 -9.36 -12.76
N SER A 104 14.34 -8.56 -13.74
CA SER A 104 14.92 -7.23 -13.95
C SER A 104 14.48 -6.22 -12.87
N VAL A 105 13.29 -6.45 -12.29
CA VAL A 105 12.72 -5.55 -11.28
C VAL A 105 11.91 -6.30 -10.21
N PHE A 106 12.04 -5.81 -8.97
CA PHE A 106 11.22 -6.17 -7.83
C PHE A 106 10.48 -4.94 -7.31
N LEU A 107 9.15 -4.92 -7.42
CA LEU A 107 8.30 -3.88 -6.86
C LEU A 107 7.73 -4.41 -5.53
N SER A 108 8.21 -3.88 -4.41
CA SER A 108 7.80 -4.29 -3.07
C SER A 108 6.88 -3.26 -2.44
N GLY A 109 5.74 -3.70 -1.93
CA GLY A 109 4.85 -2.84 -1.17
C GLY A 109 5.54 -2.16 0.02
N SER A 110 5.14 -0.95 0.30
CA SER A 110 5.43 -0.13 1.48
C SER A 110 4.25 0.83 1.70
N ALA A 111 4.38 1.83 2.55
CA ALA A 111 3.33 2.82 2.75
C ALA A 111 3.90 4.17 3.21
N ILE A 112 3.18 5.26 2.94
CA ILE A 112 3.51 6.59 3.44
C ILE A 112 3.51 6.68 4.98
N GLY A 113 2.96 5.68 5.66
CA GLY A 113 3.04 5.55 7.12
C GLY A 113 4.45 5.55 7.68
N ILE A 114 5.47 5.28 6.86
CA ILE A 114 6.90 5.35 7.21
C ILE A 114 7.30 6.72 7.75
N TYR A 115 6.71 7.79 7.26
CA TYR A 115 7.04 9.15 7.69
C TYR A 115 6.48 9.51 9.07
N GLY A 116 5.46 8.77 9.57
CA GLY A 116 4.76 9.12 10.80
C GLY A 116 4.04 10.48 10.72
N PRO A 117 3.39 10.93 11.81
CA PRO A 117 2.73 12.24 11.83
C PRO A 117 3.77 13.37 11.93
N ARG A 118 3.74 14.31 10.98
CA ARG A 118 4.71 15.44 10.85
C ARG A 118 4.00 16.80 10.72
N GLY A 119 2.73 16.90 11.13
CA GLY A 119 1.96 18.14 11.01
C GLY A 119 1.85 18.61 9.57
N ASP A 120 2.20 19.89 9.31
CA ASP A 120 2.11 20.52 7.99
C ASP A 120 3.38 20.35 7.13
N GLU A 121 4.39 19.66 7.65
CA GLU A 121 5.64 19.41 6.91
C GLU A 121 5.35 18.65 5.61
N GLN A 122 5.84 19.18 4.49
CA GLN A 122 5.75 18.51 3.20
C GLN A 122 6.86 17.46 3.08
N LEU A 123 6.46 16.21 2.84
CA LEU A 123 7.32 15.03 2.85
C LEU A 123 7.48 14.46 1.45
N ASN A 124 8.68 14.01 1.16
CA ASN A 124 9.03 13.30 -0.07
C ASN A 124 9.91 12.08 0.25
N GLU A 125 10.40 11.39 -0.77
CA GLU A 125 11.10 10.13 -0.62
C GLU A 125 12.43 10.23 0.14
N VAL A 126 13.04 11.41 0.22
CA VAL A 126 14.29 11.66 0.97
C VAL A 126 14.04 12.16 2.40
N SER A 127 12.78 12.39 2.78
CA SER A 127 12.42 12.78 4.15
C SER A 127 12.72 11.65 5.14
N THR A 128 13.11 12.03 6.36
CA THR A 128 13.46 11.08 7.42
C THR A 128 12.25 10.27 7.88
N ASP A 129 12.50 9.04 8.31
CA ASP A 129 11.48 8.14 8.83
C ASP A 129 10.91 8.63 10.18
N GLY A 130 9.65 8.31 10.42
CA GLY A 130 8.98 8.55 11.69
C GLY A 130 9.27 7.48 12.75
N THR A 131 8.62 7.66 13.92
CA THR A 131 8.80 6.79 15.11
C THR A 131 7.51 6.10 15.56
N SER A 132 6.43 6.16 14.77
CA SER A 132 5.17 5.49 15.12
C SER A 132 5.23 3.98 14.84
N PHE A 133 4.29 3.22 15.40
CA PHE A 133 4.15 1.79 15.10
C PHE A 133 4.11 1.50 13.59
N LEU A 134 3.33 2.28 12.83
CA LEU A 134 3.27 2.09 11.37
C LEU A 134 4.59 2.46 10.68
N ALA A 135 5.31 3.45 11.18
CA ALA A 135 6.63 3.78 10.66
C ALA A 135 7.62 2.63 10.89
N ASP A 136 7.59 2.02 12.08
CA ASP A 136 8.44 0.86 12.39
C ASP A 136 8.09 -0.37 11.54
N VAL A 137 6.80 -0.61 11.29
CA VAL A 137 6.36 -1.65 10.35
C VAL A 137 6.91 -1.40 8.95
N CYS A 138 6.80 -0.17 8.43
CA CYS A 138 7.28 0.16 7.08
C CYS A 138 8.81 0.04 6.99
N LYS A 139 9.57 0.52 7.96
CA LYS A 139 11.04 0.38 8.00
C LYS A 139 11.47 -1.09 7.93
N GLN A 140 10.86 -1.95 8.73
CA GLN A 140 11.16 -3.38 8.71
C GLN A 140 10.70 -4.06 7.41
N TRP A 141 9.59 -3.61 6.86
CA TRP A 141 9.08 -4.09 5.58
C TRP A 141 10.03 -3.74 4.43
N GLU A 142 10.47 -2.49 4.33
CA GLU A 142 11.45 -2.05 3.32
C GLU A 142 12.79 -2.75 3.50
N HIS A 143 13.25 -2.93 4.73
CA HIS A 143 14.47 -3.69 5.03
C HIS A 143 14.39 -5.14 4.57
N ALA A 144 13.23 -5.79 4.66
CA ALA A 144 13.02 -7.17 4.23
C ALA A 144 13.16 -7.36 2.70
N ALA A 145 13.06 -6.29 1.90
CA ALA A 145 13.29 -6.31 0.46
C ALA A 145 14.78 -6.20 0.07
N LYS A 146 15.66 -5.85 1.02
CA LYS A 146 17.08 -5.58 0.77
C LYS A 146 17.84 -6.71 0.06
N PRO A 147 17.63 -8.00 0.35
CA PRO A 147 18.34 -9.08 -0.37
C PRO A 147 18.20 -9.01 -1.89
N ALA A 148 17.06 -8.54 -2.42
CA ALA A 148 16.87 -8.39 -3.85
C ALA A 148 17.77 -7.29 -4.43
N SER A 149 17.83 -6.13 -3.78
CA SER A 149 18.70 -5.03 -4.23
C SER A 149 20.19 -5.37 -4.09
N ASP A 150 20.59 -6.06 -3.01
CA ASP A 150 21.97 -6.51 -2.80
C ASP A 150 22.41 -7.52 -3.88
N ALA A 151 21.46 -8.26 -4.43
CA ALA A 151 21.70 -9.19 -5.55
C ALA A 151 21.69 -8.50 -6.93
N GLY A 152 21.61 -7.19 -7.00
CA GLY A 152 21.60 -6.39 -8.23
C GLY A 152 20.26 -6.30 -8.96
N ILE A 153 19.15 -6.72 -8.33
CA ILE A 153 17.80 -6.55 -8.88
C ILE A 153 17.34 -5.11 -8.62
N ARG A 154 16.87 -4.40 -9.65
CA ARG A 154 16.26 -3.09 -9.48
C ARG A 154 15.06 -3.21 -8.56
N THR A 155 15.16 -2.64 -7.35
CA THR A 155 14.14 -2.77 -6.32
C THR A 155 13.47 -1.42 -6.07
N VAL A 156 12.13 -1.38 -6.14
CA VAL A 156 11.32 -0.20 -5.88
C VAL A 156 10.41 -0.47 -4.68
N LEU A 157 10.41 0.45 -3.73
CA LEU A 157 9.61 0.39 -2.51
C LEU A 157 8.38 1.29 -2.69
N LEU A 158 7.22 0.68 -2.88
CA LEU A 158 5.96 1.34 -3.23
C LEU A 158 5.33 1.95 -1.96
N ARG A 159 5.68 3.18 -1.61
CA ARG A 159 5.11 3.91 -0.47
C ARG A 159 3.71 4.41 -0.80
N THR A 160 2.75 3.50 -0.79
CA THR A 160 1.35 3.76 -1.14
C THR A 160 0.66 4.67 -0.14
N GLY A 161 -0.07 5.66 -0.64
CA GLY A 161 -0.93 6.55 0.11
C GLY A 161 -2.32 5.97 0.39
N ILE A 162 -3.31 6.86 0.58
CA ILE A 162 -4.70 6.45 0.80
C ILE A 162 -5.35 6.16 -0.55
N VAL A 163 -5.49 4.89 -0.91
CA VAL A 163 -6.09 4.48 -2.19
C VAL A 163 -7.59 4.70 -2.17
N LEU A 164 -8.09 5.53 -3.09
CA LEU A 164 -9.50 5.88 -3.23
C LEU A 164 -10.17 5.03 -4.31
N THR A 165 -11.16 4.26 -3.88
CA THR A 165 -12.08 3.50 -4.75
C THR A 165 -13.36 3.16 -3.99
N THR A 166 -14.47 3.06 -4.69
CA THR A 166 -15.76 2.61 -4.11
C THR A 166 -15.80 1.10 -3.88
N LYS A 167 -14.85 0.34 -4.46
CA LYS A 167 -14.80 -1.12 -4.35
C LYS A 167 -14.19 -1.62 -3.03
N GLY A 168 -13.45 -0.77 -2.29
CA GLY A 168 -12.79 -1.16 -1.03
C GLY A 168 -12.12 0.00 -0.31
N GLY A 169 -11.31 -0.32 0.71
CA GLY A 169 -10.50 0.66 1.44
C GLY A 169 -11.29 1.69 2.26
N ALA A 170 -10.65 2.83 2.53
CA ALA A 170 -11.19 3.87 3.41
C ALA A 170 -12.47 4.51 2.84
N LEU A 171 -12.50 4.81 1.54
CA LEU A 171 -13.65 5.46 0.91
C LEU A 171 -14.90 4.58 0.98
N LYS A 172 -14.80 3.27 0.69
CA LYS A 172 -15.94 2.35 0.78
C LYS A 172 -16.54 2.32 2.18
N LYS A 173 -15.71 2.39 3.23
CA LYS A 173 -16.18 2.38 4.62
C LYS A 173 -16.88 3.70 5.02
N GLN A 174 -16.47 4.83 4.45
CA GLN A 174 -17.02 6.16 4.76
C GLN A 174 -18.24 6.52 3.90
N LEU A 175 -18.28 6.10 2.65
CA LEU A 175 -19.26 6.49 1.65
C LEU A 175 -20.72 6.32 2.11
N PRO A 176 -21.13 5.21 2.76
CA PRO A 176 -22.51 5.06 3.24
C PRO A 176 -22.93 6.15 4.23
N LEU A 177 -22.04 6.58 5.14
CA LEU A 177 -22.32 7.66 6.08
C LEU A 177 -22.54 8.98 5.34
N PHE A 178 -21.71 9.28 4.34
CA PHE A 178 -21.89 10.48 3.52
C PHE A 178 -23.19 10.44 2.73
N GLN A 179 -23.55 9.30 2.14
CA GLN A 179 -24.81 9.15 1.39
C GLN A 179 -26.05 9.36 2.27
N LEU A 180 -25.97 9.01 3.56
CA LEU A 180 -27.02 9.25 4.55
C LEU A 180 -27.00 10.68 5.14
N GLY A 181 -26.05 11.55 4.74
CA GLY A 181 -25.88 12.88 5.33
C GLY A 181 -25.27 12.87 6.73
N LEU A 182 -24.74 11.74 7.17
CA LEU A 182 -24.09 11.55 8.47
C LEU A 182 -22.55 11.64 8.38
N GLY A 183 -22.00 11.94 7.20
CA GLY A 183 -20.58 12.19 7.00
C GLY A 183 -20.12 13.45 7.71
N GLY A 184 -18.83 13.50 8.07
CA GLY A 184 -18.25 14.66 8.72
C GLY A 184 -16.73 14.56 8.85
N LYS A 185 -16.09 15.70 9.11
CA LYS A 185 -14.66 15.74 9.36
C LYS A 185 -14.32 15.10 10.71
N PHE A 186 -13.22 14.39 10.77
CA PHE A 186 -12.72 13.80 12.02
C PHE A 186 -12.02 14.85 12.87
N GLY A 187 -12.54 15.08 14.08
CA GLY A 187 -12.00 16.08 15.00
C GLY A 187 -11.99 17.49 14.40
N ASN A 188 -10.83 18.15 14.39
CA ASN A 188 -10.66 19.46 13.79
C ASN A 188 -10.51 19.46 12.25
N GLY A 189 -10.26 18.30 11.66
CA GLY A 189 -10.12 18.11 10.21
C GLY A 189 -8.82 18.63 9.60
N LYS A 190 -7.81 19.00 10.41
CA LYS A 190 -6.53 19.57 9.95
C LYS A 190 -5.52 18.50 9.49
N GLN A 191 -5.73 17.23 9.85
CA GLN A 191 -4.83 16.15 9.47
C GLN A 191 -4.84 15.96 7.95
N TRP A 192 -3.64 15.79 7.40
CA TRP A 192 -3.41 15.61 5.97
C TRP A 192 -3.80 14.21 5.49
N GLN A 193 -4.32 14.15 4.29
CA GLN A 193 -4.64 12.93 3.56
C GLN A 193 -3.92 12.96 2.21
N SER A 194 -2.85 12.18 2.11
CA SER A 194 -2.15 11.96 0.85
C SER A 194 -2.79 10.75 0.17
N TRP A 195 -3.66 11.05 -0.76
CA TRP A 195 -4.51 10.10 -1.46
C TRP A 195 -3.98 9.79 -2.86
N ILE A 196 -4.47 8.71 -3.45
CA ILE A 196 -4.27 8.36 -4.85
C ILE A 196 -5.53 7.62 -5.35
N SER A 197 -5.91 7.80 -6.61
CA SER A 197 -6.98 6.98 -7.20
C SER A 197 -6.48 5.54 -7.42
N ILE A 198 -7.39 4.57 -7.43
CA ILE A 198 -7.00 3.18 -7.71
C ILE A 198 -6.40 3.05 -9.13
N ASP A 199 -6.87 3.83 -10.08
CA ASP A 199 -6.38 3.76 -11.46
C ASP A 199 -4.99 4.40 -11.59
N ASP A 200 -4.72 5.52 -10.92
CA ASP A 200 -3.38 6.10 -10.85
C ASP A 200 -2.40 5.20 -10.06
N GLU A 201 -2.85 4.55 -8.98
CA GLU A 201 -2.04 3.60 -8.22
C GLU A 201 -1.54 2.45 -9.12
N VAL A 202 -2.45 1.82 -9.86
CA VAL A 202 -2.06 0.70 -10.73
C VAL A 202 -1.29 1.18 -11.97
N GLY A 203 -1.59 2.36 -12.49
CA GLY A 203 -0.84 3.00 -13.58
C GLY A 203 0.60 3.29 -13.16
N ALA A 204 0.80 3.84 -11.95
CA ALA A 204 2.13 4.10 -11.39
C ALA A 204 2.93 2.80 -11.18
N ILE A 205 2.29 1.75 -10.64
CA ILE A 205 2.94 0.44 -10.48
C ILE A 205 3.39 -0.13 -11.84
N GLU A 206 2.53 -0.04 -12.85
CA GLU A 206 2.87 -0.51 -14.21
C GLU A 206 4.00 0.32 -14.83
N HIS A 207 3.95 1.66 -14.72
CA HIS A 207 5.03 2.55 -15.16
C HIS A 207 6.38 2.16 -14.56
N LEU A 208 6.41 1.86 -13.26
CA LEU A 208 7.61 1.46 -12.53
C LEU A 208 8.19 0.10 -12.95
N LEU A 209 7.48 -0.71 -13.73
CA LEU A 209 8.05 -1.95 -14.29
C LEU A 209 9.21 -1.65 -15.24
N THR A 210 9.15 -0.55 -15.99
CA THR A 210 10.13 -0.21 -17.02
C THR A 210 10.88 1.09 -16.76
N ALA A 211 10.34 1.99 -15.94
CA ALA A 211 11.00 3.24 -15.58
C ALA A 211 12.35 2.99 -14.86
N ASN A 212 13.34 3.82 -15.17
CA ASN A 212 14.67 3.75 -14.54
C ASN A 212 14.64 4.40 -13.14
N VAL A 213 13.82 3.86 -12.25
CA VAL A 213 13.64 4.32 -10.87
C VAL A 213 13.94 3.18 -9.92
N SER A 214 14.62 3.45 -8.83
CA SER A 214 14.92 2.49 -7.74
C SER A 214 14.80 3.15 -6.37
N GLY A 215 14.69 2.34 -5.32
CA GLY A 215 14.50 2.84 -3.96
C GLY A 215 13.04 3.21 -3.67
N ALA A 216 12.84 4.16 -2.77
CA ALA A 216 11.49 4.57 -2.34
C ALA A 216 10.78 5.40 -3.42
N VAL A 217 9.49 5.14 -3.61
CA VAL A 217 8.60 5.90 -4.50
C VAL A 217 7.27 6.12 -3.80
N ASN A 218 6.88 7.36 -3.59
CA ASN A 218 5.58 7.71 -3.04
C ASN A 218 4.50 7.57 -4.10
N LEU A 219 3.57 6.66 -3.89
CA LEU A 219 2.38 6.51 -4.72
C LEU A 219 1.25 7.34 -4.11
N THR A 220 1.24 8.63 -4.42
CA THR A 220 0.24 9.61 -3.99
C THR A 220 -0.11 10.53 -5.14
N ALA A 221 -1.30 11.13 -5.11
CA ALA A 221 -1.60 12.26 -5.97
C ALA A 221 -0.72 13.47 -5.61
N PRO A 222 -0.43 14.37 -6.56
CA PRO A 222 0.48 15.51 -6.32
C PRO A 222 -0.06 16.54 -5.33
N ASN A 223 -1.38 16.54 -5.08
CA ASN A 223 -2.06 17.50 -4.22
C ASN A 223 -2.68 16.80 -3.00
N PRO A 224 -1.92 16.60 -1.90
CA PRO A 224 -2.50 16.16 -0.64
C PRO A 224 -3.49 17.20 -0.12
N VAL A 225 -4.54 16.74 0.56
CA VAL A 225 -5.61 17.58 1.09
C VAL A 225 -5.77 17.38 2.59
N THR A 226 -6.36 18.33 3.30
CA THR A 226 -6.76 18.13 4.68
C THR A 226 -8.02 17.25 4.75
N ASN A 227 -8.26 16.62 5.89
CA ASN A 227 -9.51 15.86 6.09
C ASN A 227 -10.77 16.75 5.96
N ALA A 228 -10.68 18.03 6.32
CA ALA A 228 -11.77 18.98 6.13
C ALA A 228 -12.07 19.21 4.65
N GLU A 229 -11.04 19.39 3.81
CA GLU A 229 -11.17 19.55 2.35
C GLU A 229 -11.69 18.27 1.70
N PHE A 230 -11.16 17.11 2.08
CA PHE A 230 -11.67 15.82 1.64
C PHE A 230 -13.16 15.66 1.96
N THR A 231 -13.54 15.93 3.21
CA THR A 231 -14.92 15.84 3.67
C THR A 231 -15.85 16.75 2.88
N SER A 232 -15.48 18.02 2.70
CA SER A 232 -16.31 18.98 1.96
C SER A 232 -16.45 18.61 0.49
N THR A 233 -15.39 18.10 -0.11
CA THR A 233 -15.39 17.63 -1.51
C THR A 233 -16.25 16.39 -1.67
N LEU A 234 -16.11 15.39 -0.81
CA LEU A 234 -16.93 14.18 -0.85
C LEU A 234 -18.41 14.49 -0.64
N ALA A 235 -18.74 15.37 0.33
CA ALA A 235 -20.10 15.82 0.57
C ALA A 235 -20.73 16.46 -0.68
N ARG A 236 -19.99 17.33 -1.37
CA ARG A 236 -20.42 17.96 -2.62
C ARG A 236 -20.66 16.93 -3.72
N VAL A 237 -19.75 15.96 -3.89
CA VAL A 237 -19.85 14.90 -4.89
C VAL A 237 -21.09 14.03 -4.66
N VAL A 238 -21.35 13.64 -3.40
CA VAL A 238 -22.54 12.82 -3.07
C VAL A 238 -23.82 13.66 -2.90
N LYS A 239 -23.72 14.99 -3.01
CA LYS A 239 -24.84 15.96 -2.84
C LYS A 239 -25.56 15.77 -1.49
N ARG A 240 -24.80 15.65 -0.42
CA ARG A 240 -25.30 15.51 0.96
C ARG A 240 -24.52 16.41 1.90
N PRO A 241 -25.16 16.93 2.97
CA PRO A 241 -24.46 17.74 3.97
C PRO A 241 -23.44 16.91 4.76
N ALA A 242 -22.33 17.54 5.18
CA ALA A 242 -21.31 16.95 6.04
C ALA A 242 -20.69 18.01 6.97
N PHE A 243 -21.52 18.80 7.63
CA PHE A 243 -21.09 19.93 8.47
C PHE A 243 -20.82 19.55 9.93
N LEU A 244 -21.36 18.42 10.40
CA LEU A 244 -21.15 17.98 11.78
C LEU A 244 -19.79 17.29 11.93
N PRO A 245 -18.91 17.75 12.84
CA PRO A 245 -17.66 17.06 13.09
C PRO A 245 -17.91 15.72 13.80
N ILE A 246 -17.16 14.70 13.44
CA ILE A 246 -17.15 13.41 14.13
C ILE A 246 -16.20 13.52 15.32
N PRO A 247 -16.72 13.48 16.56
CA PRO A 247 -15.88 13.64 17.75
C PRO A 247 -14.97 12.42 17.93
N PRO A 248 -13.72 12.60 18.43
CA PRO A 248 -12.72 11.51 18.51
C PRO A 248 -13.16 10.30 19.33
N PHE A 249 -14.00 10.48 20.36
CA PHE A 249 -14.42 9.38 21.21
C PHE A 249 -15.23 8.31 20.46
N ALA A 250 -16.00 8.68 19.43
CA ALA A 250 -16.87 7.76 18.72
C ALA A 250 -16.08 6.72 17.90
N PRO A 251 -15.16 7.08 16.98
CA PRO A 251 -14.33 6.08 16.31
C PRO A 251 -13.36 5.36 17.26
N LYS A 252 -12.87 6.02 18.33
CA LYS A 252 -12.00 5.36 19.33
C LYS A 252 -12.73 4.24 20.09
N ALA A 253 -14.00 4.41 20.40
CA ALA A 253 -14.80 3.36 21.04
C ALA A 253 -14.98 2.13 20.12
N ILE A 254 -15.12 2.34 18.81
CA ILE A 254 -15.34 1.28 17.82
C ILE A 254 -14.03 0.59 17.43
N LEU A 255 -13.02 1.37 17.06
CA LEU A 255 -11.77 0.88 16.47
C LEU A 255 -10.67 0.60 17.50
N GLY A 256 -10.81 1.21 18.70
CA GLY A 256 -9.72 1.33 19.67
C GLY A 256 -8.92 2.62 19.48
N GLY A 257 -8.36 3.15 20.56
CA GLY A 257 -7.72 4.48 20.55
C GLY A 257 -6.56 4.57 19.56
N GLU A 258 -5.60 3.66 19.65
CA GLU A 258 -4.38 3.70 18.84
C GLU A 258 -4.66 3.59 17.33
N LEU A 259 -5.52 2.66 16.92
CA LEU A 259 -5.89 2.49 15.51
C LEU A 259 -6.65 3.72 14.99
N ALA A 260 -7.61 4.23 15.78
CA ALA A 260 -8.36 5.42 15.39
C ALA A 260 -7.45 6.65 15.26
N ASP A 261 -6.52 6.86 16.19
CA ASP A 261 -5.56 7.96 16.12
C ASP A 261 -4.67 7.83 14.87
N ALA A 262 -4.12 6.65 14.61
CA ALA A 262 -3.22 6.42 13.50
C ALA A 262 -3.88 6.59 12.12
N LEU A 263 -5.15 6.19 11.96
CA LEU A 263 -5.80 6.19 10.64
C LEU A 263 -6.74 7.37 10.39
N LEU A 264 -7.27 8.02 11.44
CA LEU A 264 -8.31 9.04 11.30
C LEU A 264 -7.90 10.42 11.83
N PHE A 265 -7.03 10.47 12.86
CA PHE A 265 -6.72 11.73 13.56
C PHE A 265 -5.28 12.22 13.36
N THR A 266 -4.45 11.43 12.67
CA THR A 266 -3.13 11.85 12.22
C THR A 266 -3.01 11.67 10.70
N GLY A 267 -1.98 12.25 10.12
CA GLY A 267 -1.74 12.13 8.69
C GLY A 267 -0.38 12.70 8.29
N GLN A 268 -0.05 12.54 7.02
CA GLN A 268 1.19 13.00 6.42
C GLN A 268 0.87 13.81 5.18
N ARG A 269 1.60 14.91 4.95
CA ARG A 269 1.53 15.72 3.75
C ARG A 269 2.61 15.27 2.76
N VAL A 270 2.33 14.19 2.02
CA VAL A 270 3.31 13.52 1.14
C VAL A 270 3.09 13.91 -0.30
N ILE A 271 4.18 14.17 -1.01
CA ILE A 271 4.20 14.42 -2.46
C ILE A 271 4.98 13.32 -3.20
N PRO A 272 4.61 12.99 -4.45
CA PRO A 272 5.24 11.95 -5.25
C PRO A 272 6.43 12.52 -6.06
N ALA A 273 7.53 12.91 -5.38
CA ALA A 273 8.63 13.59 -6.06
C ALA A 273 9.35 12.68 -7.07
N ALA A 274 9.62 11.44 -6.70
CA ALA A 274 10.28 10.46 -7.58
C ALA A 274 9.39 10.09 -8.78
N LEU A 275 8.09 9.92 -8.57
CA LEU A 275 7.16 9.59 -9.64
C LEU A 275 7.04 10.75 -10.64
N ASN A 276 6.90 11.99 -10.15
CA ASN A 276 6.87 13.19 -11.02
C ASN A 276 8.15 13.37 -11.81
N ALA A 277 9.31 13.02 -11.26
CA ALA A 277 10.59 13.10 -11.95
C ALA A 277 10.79 12.01 -13.01
N SER A 278 10.02 10.94 -12.94
CA SER A 278 10.12 9.80 -13.87
C SER A 278 9.19 9.89 -15.10
N GLY A 279 8.36 10.93 -15.19
CA GLY A 279 7.36 11.11 -16.25
C GLY A 279 6.05 10.39 -16.00
#